data_32e48c759f60d3d2b3acec7ebc76ad85
#
_entry.id   32e48c759f60d3d2b3acec7ebc76ad85
#
_cell.length_a   1.000
_cell.length_b   1.000
_cell.length_c   1.000
_cell.angle_alpha   90.00
_cell.angle_beta   90.00
_cell.angle_gamma   90.00
#
_symmetry.space_group_name_H-M   'P 1'
#
loop_
_entity.id
_entity.type
_entity.pdbx_description
1 polymer ?
#
loop_
_entity_poly.entity_id
_entity_poly.type
_entity_poly.pdbx_seq_one_letter_code
_entity_poly.pdbx_strand_id
1 'polypeptide(L)'
;MESEARESWSLPETFVFEGQTVRFGHIGASDGTPLVLVHGTPFSSVVWRRIAPHLSERRTLYYYDLLGYGRSEMRADQDVSLAVQGRLFAALLNHWGLTKTDVVAHDFGGCTALRAHLLHGCDYRSLTLIDPVALAPWGSPFVRHVREHETAFAGLPPYIHAAILPAYIAGAAFHPLSPQTLQLYTDPWLGATGQAAFYRQIAQMDQRYTDEIESRYDEIRCRVRILWGKEDAWIPLERGQELAKRIVGSTLRVVPDAGHLVQEDAPEAVVAALLSGLDSEN
;
A
#
# COMPACT_ATOMS: atom_id res chain seq x y z
N MET A 1 -12.22 18.53 -11.89
CA MET A 1 -11.30 18.28 -10.73
C MET A 1 -10.86 16.81 -10.61
N GLU A 2 -11.75 15.82 -10.50
CA GLU A 2 -11.30 14.39 -10.39
C GLU A 2 -10.74 13.81 -11.71
N SER A 3 -11.21 14.25 -12.89
CA SER A 3 -10.62 13.85 -14.18
C SER A 3 -9.24 14.44 -14.41
N GLU A 4 -9.01 15.66 -13.94
CA GLU A 4 -7.69 16.32 -13.95
C GLU A 4 -6.71 15.65 -13.01
N ALA A 5 -7.19 15.09 -11.88
CA ALA A 5 -6.35 14.33 -10.95
C ALA A 5 -5.84 13.01 -11.55
N ARG A 6 -6.58 12.40 -12.49
CA ARG A 6 -6.13 11.19 -13.22
C ARG A 6 -5.04 11.53 -14.24
N GLU A 7 -5.13 12.66 -14.90
CA GLU A 7 -4.11 13.13 -15.85
C GLU A 7 -2.83 13.61 -15.14
N SER A 8 -2.94 14.08 -13.89
CA SER A 8 -1.82 14.59 -13.12
C SER A 8 -1.02 13.51 -12.38
N TRP A 9 -1.63 12.35 -12.02
CA TRP A 9 -0.91 11.26 -11.35
C TRP A 9 -0.21 10.36 -12.36
N SER A 10 1.08 10.55 -12.53
CA SER A 10 1.87 9.84 -13.53
C SER A 10 3.03 9.07 -12.89
N LEU A 11 3.37 7.93 -13.49
CA LEU A 11 4.59 7.17 -13.20
C LEU A 11 5.43 7.12 -14.48
N PRO A 12 6.16 8.22 -14.77
CA PRO A 12 6.89 8.36 -16.03
C PRO A 12 8.11 7.46 -16.12
N GLU A 13 8.62 7.01 -14.97
CA GLU A 13 9.88 6.31 -14.87
C GLU A 13 9.70 4.80 -14.76
N THR A 14 10.76 4.07 -15.09
CA THR A 14 10.80 2.61 -15.05
C THR A 14 12.03 2.11 -14.32
N PHE A 15 11.82 1.07 -13.50
CA PHE A 15 12.87 0.28 -12.88
C PHE A 15 12.71 -1.17 -13.32
N VAL A 16 13.78 -1.84 -13.69
CA VAL A 16 13.75 -3.26 -14.04
C VAL A 16 14.18 -4.07 -12.82
N PHE A 17 13.26 -4.86 -12.29
CA PHE A 17 13.49 -5.74 -11.16
C PHE A 17 13.29 -7.20 -11.58
N GLU A 18 14.34 -8.02 -11.48
CA GLU A 18 14.31 -9.44 -11.87
C GLU A 18 13.70 -9.66 -13.28
N GLY A 19 14.05 -8.78 -14.24
CA GLY A 19 13.56 -8.84 -15.62
C GLY A 19 12.12 -8.38 -15.83
N GLN A 20 11.52 -7.70 -14.85
CA GLN A 20 10.15 -7.20 -14.87
C GLN A 20 10.12 -5.67 -14.68
N THR A 21 9.22 -5.00 -15.39
CA THR A 21 9.11 -3.54 -15.37
C THR A 21 8.26 -3.06 -14.19
N VAL A 22 8.85 -2.23 -13.34
CA VAL A 22 8.16 -1.51 -12.26
C VAL A 22 8.04 -0.04 -12.65
N ARG A 23 6.84 0.53 -12.51
CA ARG A 23 6.57 1.94 -12.80
C ARG A 23 6.65 2.75 -11.53
N PHE A 24 7.36 3.87 -11.59
CA PHE A 24 7.49 4.80 -10.48
C PHE A 24 7.47 6.25 -10.92
N GLY A 25 7.34 7.16 -9.97
CA GLY A 25 7.44 8.59 -10.17
C GLY A 25 7.95 9.28 -8.92
N HIS A 26 8.34 10.53 -9.09
CA HIS A 26 8.63 11.43 -7.98
C HIS A 26 8.08 12.82 -8.28
N ILE A 27 7.69 13.54 -7.23
CA ILE A 27 7.19 14.91 -7.30
C ILE A 27 7.68 15.71 -6.10
N GLY A 28 7.67 17.02 -6.22
CA GLY A 28 7.96 17.96 -5.13
C GLY A 28 9.30 18.65 -5.24
N ALA A 29 9.72 19.29 -4.16
CA ALA A 29 10.94 20.08 -4.10
C ALA A 29 12.19 19.22 -4.28
N SER A 30 13.10 19.61 -5.16
CA SER A 30 14.32 18.86 -5.49
C SER A 30 15.32 18.77 -4.32
N ASP A 31 15.22 19.69 -3.36
CA ASP A 31 16.01 19.77 -2.12
C ASP A 31 15.23 19.34 -0.87
N GLY A 32 13.97 18.92 -1.08
CA GLY A 32 13.11 18.44 -0.01
C GLY A 32 13.60 17.11 0.58
N THR A 33 13.40 16.91 1.87
CA THR A 33 13.68 15.61 2.50
C THR A 33 12.85 14.52 1.87
N PRO A 34 13.46 13.41 1.43
CA PRO A 34 12.73 12.33 0.76
C PRO A 34 11.67 11.68 1.63
N LEU A 35 10.53 11.38 1.02
CA LEU A 35 9.43 10.61 1.60
C LEU A 35 8.96 9.59 0.58
N VAL A 36 8.93 8.33 0.97
CA VAL A 36 8.47 7.25 0.08
C VAL A 36 7.07 6.81 0.45
N LEU A 37 6.18 6.73 -0.54
CA LEU A 37 4.79 6.33 -0.40
C LEU A 37 4.59 4.93 -0.99
N VAL A 38 4.18 3.97 -0.16
CA VAL A 38 3.99 2.56 -0.54
C VAL A 38 2.52 2.20 -0.39
N HIS A 39 1.86 1.87 -1.50
CA HIS A 39 0.45 1.50 -1.52
C HIS A 39 0.24 0.02 -1.14
N GLY A 40 -1.01 -0.38 -0.95
CA GLY A 40 -1.42 -1.74 -0.65
C GLY A 40 -2.30 -2.38 -1.71
N THR A 41 -2.80 -3.58 -1.38
CA THR A 41 -3.67 -4.37 -2.26
C THR A 41 -5.14 -3.97 -2.09
N PRO A 42 -5.98 -4.04 -3.14
CA PRO A 42 -5.67 -4.19 -4.56
C PRO A 42 -5.52 -2.84 -5.27
N PHE A 43 -4.94 -1.88 -4.60
CA PHE A 43 -4.82 -0.50 -5.06
C PHE A 43 -3.55 -0.29 -5.89
N SER A 44 -3.25 0.96 -6.20
CA SER A 44 -2.02 1.42 -6.83
C SER A 44 -1.57 2.73 -6.17
N SER A 45 -0.44 3.27 -6.57
CA SER A 45 0.06 4.54 -6.03
C SER A 45 -0.92 5.71 -6.16
N VAL A 46 -1.94 5.60 -7.03
CA VAL A 46 -3.00 6.61 -7.19
C VAL A 46 -3.78 6.86 -5.87
N VAL A 47 -3.73 5.95 -4.91
CA VAL A 47 -4.32 6.14 -3.57
C VAL A 47 -3.75 7.38 -2.85
N TRP A 48 -2.55 7.80 -3.22
CA TRP A 48 -1.87 8.96 -2.64
C TRP A 48 -2.21 10.30 -3.29
N ARG A 49 -2.99 10.31 -4.39
CA ARG A 49 -3.28 11.51 -5.20
C ARG A 49 -3.89 12.68 -4.43
N ARG A 50 -4.65 12.39 -3.36
CA ARG A 50 -5.30 13.42 -2.51
C ARG A 50 -4.39 13.90 -1.37
N ILE A 51 -3.30 13.22 -1.11
CA ILE A 51 -2.37 13.50 -0.01
C ILE A 51 -1.09 14.15 -0.53
N ALA A 52 -0.53 13.60 -1.60
CA ALA A 52 0.76 14.01 -2.13
C ALA A 52 0.89 15.52 -2.46
N PRO A 53 -0.11 16.22 -3.04
CA PRO A 53 0.00 17.64 -3.30
C PRO A 53 0.30 18.49 -2.06
N HIS A 54 -0.25 18.12 -0.90
CA HIS A 54 -0.05 18.83 0.36
C HIS A 54 1.34 18.60 1.00
N LEU A 55 2.03 17.56 0.57
CA LEU A 55 3.37 17.20 1.08
C LEU A 55 4.47 17.64 0.13
N SER A 56 4.19 17.71 -1.17
CA SER A 56 5.18 17.97 -2.23
C SER A 56 5.77 19.37 -2.20
N GLU A 57 5.11 20.32 -1.53
CA GLU A 57 5.64 21.68 -1.35
C GLU A 57 6.91 21.70 -0.48
N ARG A 58 7.06 20.72 0.43
CA ARG A 58 8.16 20.65 1.42
C ARG A 58 9.01 19.39 1.32
N ARG A 59 8.60 18.43 0.51
CA ARG A 59 9.21 17.10 0.44
C ARG A 59 9.38 16.65 -1.01
N THR A 60 10.40 15.86 -1.25
CA THR A 60 10.48 15.06 -2.48
C THR A 60 9.78 13.73 -2.23
N LEU A 61 8.67 13.51 -2.91
CA LEU A 61 7.86 12.30 -2.75
C LEU A 61 8.24 11.29 -3.83
N TYR A 62 8.61 10.09 -3.41
CA TYR A 62 8.79 8.93 -4.30
C TYR A 62 7.62 7.98 -4.13
N TYR A 63 7.10 7.45 -5.23
CA TYR A 63 6.01 6.49 -5.23
C TYR A 63 6.13 5.56 -6.44
N TYR A 64 5.62 4.36 -6.29
CA TYR A 64 5.64 3.34 -7.33
C TYR A 64 4.41 2.46 -7.24
N ASP A 65 4.09 1.75 -8.30
CA ASP A 65 3.12 0.67 -8.26
C ASP A 65 3.85 -0.63 -7.95
N LEU A 66 3.35 -1.38 -6.95
CA LEU A 66 3.85 -2.70 -6.60
C LEU A 66 3.90 -3.60 -7.85
N LEU A 67 4.83 -4.52 -7.90
CA LEU A 67 4.93 -5.47 -9.01
C LEU A 67 3.64 -6.29 -9.13
N GLY A 68 3.06 -6.34 -10.33
CA GLY A 68 1.77 -6.97 -10.57
C GLY A 68 0.56 -6.08 -10.26
N TYR A 69 0.75 -4.77 -10.01
CA TYR A 69 -0.30 -3.81 -9.68
C TYR A 69 -0.23 -2.57 -10.57
N GLY A 70 -1.36 -1.89 -10.71
CA GLY A 70 -1.46 -0.59 -11.35
C GLY A 70 -0.87 -0.54 -12.76
N ARG A 71 0.20 0.23 -12.94
CA ARG A 71 0.93 0.39 -14.19
C ARG A 71 2.23 -0.42 -14.26
N SER A 72 2.62 -1.09 -13.17
CA SER A 72 3.72 -2.04 -13.17
C SER A 72 3.33 -3.30 -13.95
N GLU A 73 4.32 -4.02 -14.41
CA GLU A 73 4.08 -5.19 -15.27
C GLU A 73 3.23 -6.25 -14.58
N MET A 74 2.23 -6.77 -15.31
CA MET A 74 1.36 -7.85 -14.90
C MET A 74 1.56 -9.05 -15.82
N ARG A 75 1.79 -10.23 -15.23
CA ARG A 75 1.94 -11.52 -15.94
C ARG A 75 1.12 -12.60 -15.25
N ALA A 76 0.69 -13.59 -16.00
CA ALA A 76 -0.13 -14.70 -15.48
C ALA A 76 0.62 -15.59 -14.47
N ASP A 77 1.93 -15.76 -14.63
CA ASP A 77 2.81 -16.63 -13.84
C ASP A 77 3.71 -15.87 -12.84
N GLN A 78 3.38 -14.59 -12.58
CA GLN A 78 4.20 -13.70 -11.79
C GLN A 78 4.16 -14.03 -10.30
N ASP A 79 5.33 -14.07 -9.66
CA ASP A 79 5.42 -14.01 -8.20
C ASP A 79 5.31 -12.55 -7.74
N VAL A 80 4.20 -12.22 -7.10
CA VAL A 80 3.89 -10.89 -6.55
C VAL A 80 3.72 -10.93 -5.03
N SER A 81 4.26 -12.00 -4.42
CA SER A 81 4.19 -12.21 -2.97
C SER A 81 4.85 -11.08 -2.18
N LEU A 82 4.46 -10.94 -0.92
CA LEU A 82 5.08 -9.97 -0.01
C LEU A 82 6.60 -10.18 0.16
N ALA A 83 7.11 -11.38 -0.08
CA ALA A 83 8.56 -11.62 -0.11
C ALA A 83 9.22 -10.91 -1.30
N VAL A 84 8.62 -10.99 -2.48
CA VAL A 84 9.09 -10.28 -3.67
C VAL A 84 8.97 -8.77 -3.50
N GLN A 85 7.82 -8.29 -3.00
CA GLN A 85 7.60 -6.86 -2.79
C GLN A 85 8.62 -6.26 -1.80
N GLY A 86 8.97 -6.99 -0.72
CA GLY A 86 10.00 -6.54 0.22
C GLY A 86 11.39 -6.40 -0.43
N ARG A 87 11.79 -7.37 -1.26
CA ARG A 87 13.06 -7.27 -2.03
C ARG A 87 13.02 -6.14 -3.07
N LEU A 88 11.91 -6.01 -3.78
CA LEU A 88 11.70 -4.92 -4.74
C LEU A 88 11.84 -3.56 -4.07
N PHE A 89 11.19 -3.37 -2.92
CA PHE A 89 11.24 -2.10 -2.21
C PHE A 89 12.67 -1.75 -1.76
N ALA A 90 13.41 -2.72 -1.24
CA ALA A 90 14.82 -2.55 -0.91
C ALA A 90 15.67 -2.18 -2.14
N ALA A 91 15.42 -2.81 -3.29
CA ALA A 91 16.10 -2.50 -4.54
C ALA A 91 15.76 -1.09 -5.06
N LEU A 92 14.50 -0.64 -4.93
CA LEU A 92 14.07 0.71 -5.30
C LEU A 92 14.73 1.77 -4.41
N LEU A 93 14.78 1.58 -3.09
CA LEU A 93 15.47 2.50 -2.18
C LEU A 93 16.95 2.65 -2.56
N ASN A 94 17.61 1.56 -2.88
CA ASN A 94 19.00 1.58 -3.37
C ASN A 94 19.12 2.29 -4.73
N HIS A 95 18.21 2.04 -5.66
CA HIS A 95 18.18 2.70 -6.97
C HIS A 95 18.02 4.21 -6.85
N TRP A 96 17.19 4.68 -5.92
CA TRP A 96 16.99 6.10 -5.63
C TRP A 96 18.08 6.72 -4.76
N GLY A 97 19.03 5.92 -4.25
CA GLY A 97 20.08 6.38 -3.34
C GLY A 97 19.58 6.79 -1.96
N LEU A 98 18.42 6.26 -1.54
CA LEU A 98 17.77 6.59 -0.27
C LEU A 98 18.22 5.63 0.82
N THR A 99 19.20 6.02 1.61
CA THR A 99 19.77 5.19 2.69
C THR A 99 19.09 5.36 4.05
N LYS A 100 18.44 6.50 4.29
CA LYS A 100 17.71 6.79 5.52
C LYS A 100 16.61 7.79 5.21
N THR A 101 15.41 7.31 4.92
CA THR A 101 14.28 8.12 4.46
C THR A 101 13.06 7.93 5.35
N ASP A 102 12.09 8.82 5.21
CA ASP A 102 10.76 8.59 5.76
C ASP A 102 9.96 7.69 4.82
N VAL A 103 9.18 6.80 5.40
CA VAL A 103 8.31 5.88 4.66
C VAL A 103 6.88 5.99 5.18
N VAL A 104 5.92 6.11 4.28
CA VAL A 104 4.49 5.99 4.56
C VAL A 104 3.96 4.80 3.78
N ALA A 105 3.38 3.85 4.47
CA ALA A 105 3.01 2.57 3.88
C ALA A 105 1.61 2.14 4.33
N HIS A 106 0.77 1.78 3.37
CA HIS A 106 -0.60 1.34 3.58
C HIS A 106 -0.76 -0.14 3.27
N ASP A 107 -1.51 -0.87 4.09
CA ASP A 107 -1.93 -2.26 3.87
C ASP A 107 -0.73 -3.19 3.53
N PHE A 108 -0.67 -3.83 2.36
CA PHE A 108 0.47 -4.63 1.88
C PHE A 108 1.76 -3.81 1.78
N GLY A 109 1.66 -2.51 1.49
CA GLY A 109 2.81 -1.61 1.57
C GLY A 109 3.41 -1.58 2.97
N GLY A 110 2.58 -1.67 4.02
CA GLY A 110 3.03 -1.77 5.40
C GLY A 110 3.88 -3.01 5.65
N CYS A 111 3.38 -4.20 5.25
CA CYS A 111 4.16 -5.43 5.32
C CYS A 111 5.44 -5.36 4.47
N THR A 112 5.34 -4.80 3.26
CA THR A 112 6.48 -4.59 2.36
C THR A 112 7.59 -3.76 3.02
N ALA A 113 7.23 -2.63 3.65
CA ALA A 113 8.18 -1.77 4.35
C ALA A 113 8.78 -2.45 5.59
N LEU A 114 7.95 -3.15 6.39
CA LEU A 114 8.42 -3.92 7.54
C LEU A 114 9.39 -5.02 7.14
N ARG A 115 9.10 -5.78 6.07
CA ARG A 115 9.98 -6.83 5.54
C ARG A 115 11.29 -6.25 5.00
N ALA A 116 11.24 -5.15 4.26
CA ALA A 116 12.45 -4.49 3.76
C ALA A 116 13.36 -4.03 4.92
N HIS A 117 12.79 -3.50 5.98
CA HIS A 117 13.53 -3.09 7.17
C HIS A 117 14.15 -4.29 7.91
N LEU A 118 13.33 -5.28 8.24
CA LEU A 118 13.75 -6.38 9.13
C LEU A 118 14.54 -7.49 8.43
N LEU A 119 14.31 -7.71 7.12
CA LEU A 119 14.92 -8.80 6.38
C LEU A 119 15.96 -8.36 5.35
N HIS A 120 15.87 -7.10 4.87
CA HIS A 120 16.74 -6.62 3.78
C HIS A 120 17.61 -5.43 4.19
N GLY A 121 17.65 -5.06 5.48
CA GLY A 121 18.56 -4.06 6.02
C GLY A 121 18.26 -2.62 5.62
N CYS A 122 17.05 -2.32 5.16
CA CYS A 122 16.66 -0.96 4.86
C CYS A 122 16.50 -0.16 6.17
N ASP A 123 17.20 0.97 6.27
CA ASP A 123 17.06 1.86 7.43
C ASP A 123 16.09 3.02 7.11
N TYR A 124 15.25 3.36 8.08
CA TYR A 124 14.29 4.45 7.96
C TYR A 124 14.55 5.51 9.02
N ARG A 125 14.33 6.76 8.68
CA ARG A 125 14.28 7.84 9.65
C ARG A 125 12.97 7.78 10.45
N SER A 126 11.87 7.55 9.75
CA SER A 126 10.57 7.26 10.35
C SER A 126 9.73 6.34 9.45
N LEU A 127 8.81 5.62 10.07
CA LEU A 127 7.86 4.75 9.40
C LEU A 127 6.44 5.09 9.85
N THR A 128 5.60 5.50 8.92
CA THR A 128 4.17 5.68 9.17
C THR A 128 3.41 4.54 8.51
N LEU A 129 2.71 3.77 9.30
CA LEU A 129 1.90 2.63 8.89
C LEU A 129 0.43 3.01 8.92
N ILE A 130 -0.29 2.82 7.83
CA ILE A 130 -1.72 3.10 7.71
C ILE A 130 -2.43 1.78 7.44
N ASP A 131 -3.27 1.31 8.37
CA ASP A 131 -4.02 0.05 8.28
C ASP A 131 -3.16 -1.11 7.72
N PRO A 132 -1.92 -1.35 8.24
CA PRO A 132 -0.99 -2.26 7.63
C PRO A 132 -1.40 -3.73 7.81
N VAL A 133 -1.16 -4.55 6.82
CA VAL A 133 -1.04 -6.00 6.99
C VAL A 133 0.26 -6.27 7.76
N ALA A 134 0.14 -6.64 9.04
CA ALA A 134 1.30 -6.81 9.91
C ALA A 134 1.20 -8.01 10.87
N LEU A 135 -0.01 -8.38 11.27
CA LEU A 135 -0.25 -9.43 12.27
C LEU A 135 -1.30 -10.43 11.78
N ALA A 136 -1.00 -11.70 11.86
CA ALA A 136 -1.97 -12.77 11.60
C ALA A 136 -3.06 -12.81 12.72
N PRO A 137 -4.30 -13.30 12.43
CA PRO A 137 -4.81 -13.63 11.11
C PRO A 137 -5.27 -12.40 10.33
N TRP A 138 -5.09 -12.43 9.02
CA TRP A 138 -5.59 -11.43 8.06
C TRP A 138 -6.14 -12.14 6.81
N GLY A 139 -6.79 -11.37 5.95
CA GLY A 139 -7.47 -11.90 4.77
C GLY A 139 -8.93 -12.27 5.03
N SER A 140 -9.81 -11.63 4.26
CA SER A 140 -11.27 -11.80 4.35
C SER A 140 -11.72 -13.22 3.95
N PRO A 141 -12.98 -13.60 4.20
CA PRO A 141 -13.54 -14.85 3.66
C PRO A 141 -13.41 -14.96 2.13
N PHE A 142 -13.57 -13.85 1.40
CA PHE A 142 -13.36 -13.78 -0.04
C PHE A 142 -11.92 -14.13 -0.43
N VAL A 143 -10.94 -13.54 0.25
CA VAL A 143 -9.52 -13.83 0.02
C VAL A 143 -9.22 -15.32 0.22
N ARG A 144 -9.70 -15.92 1.31
CA ARG A 144 -9.50 -17.36 1.57
C ARG A 144 -10.11 -18.22 0.47
N HIS A 145 -11.32 -17.88 0.04
CA HIS A 145 -12.01 -18.63 -1.00
C HIS A 145 -11.32 -18.53 -2.37
N VAL A 146 -10.84 -17.35 -2.74
CA VAL A 146 -10.04 -17.17 -3.96
C VAL A 146 -8.74 -17.95 -3.91
N ARG A 147 -8.03 -17.96 -2.78
CA ARG A 147 -6.79 -18.73 -2.61
C ARG A 147 -7.01 -20.23 -2.85
N GLU A 148 -8.12 -20.77 -2.37
CA GLU A 148 -8.47 -22.19 -2.54
C GLU A 148 -8.90 -22.52 -3.96
N HIS A 149 -9.44 -21.55 -4.71
CA HIS A 149 -10.11 -21.76 -5.99
C HIS A 149 -9.64 -20.77 -7.08
N GLU A 150 -8.38 -20.34 -7.08
CA GLU A 150 -7.84 -19.32 -8.01
C GLU A 150 -8.27 -19.56 -9.45
N THR A 151 -8.10 -20.77 -9.96
CA THR A 151 -8.41 -21.12 -11.36
C THR A 151 -9.89 -20.90 -11.70
N ALA A 152 -10.79 -21.19 -10.76
CA ALA A 152 -12.23 -20.99 -10.96
C ALA A 152 -12.56 -19.49 -11.05
N PHE A 153 -11.95 -18.67 -10.18
CA PHE A 153 -12.15 -17.22 -10.20
C PHE A 153 -11.48 -16.55 -11.41
N ALA A 154 -10.26 -16.92 -11.74
CA ALA A 154 -9.56 -16.41 -12.92
C ALA A 154 -10.29 -16.77 -14.23
N GLY A 155 -11.01 -17.89 -14.25
CA GLY A 155 -11.83 -18.35 -15.37
C GLY A 155 -13.24 -17.75 -15.45
N LEU A 156 -13.63 -16.84 -14.56
CA LEU A 156 -14.94 -16.19 -14.62
C LEU A 156 -15.13 -15.43 -15.95
N PRO A 157 -16.35 -15.40 -16.50
CA PRO A 157 -16.66 -14.51 -17.60
C PRO A 157 -16.33 -13.05 -17.24
N PRO A 158 -15.75 -12.23 -18.18
CA PRO A 158 -15.32 -10.86 -17.88
C PRO A 158 -16.39 -9.97 -17.25
N TYR A 159 -17.66 -10.13 -17.67
CA TYR A 159 -18.77 -9.33 -17.12
C TYR A 159 -19.08 -9.69 -15.66
N ILE A 160 -18.86 -10.93 -15.25
CA ILE A 160 -19.04 -11.37 -13.85
C ILE A 160 -17.88 -10.81 -13.00
N HIS A 161 -16.64 -10.93 -13.49
CA HIS A 161 -15.49 -10.33 -12.82
C HIS A 161 -15.67 -8.82 -12.65
N ALA A 162 -16.08 -8.10 -13.70
CA ALA A 162 -16.34 -6.66 -13.65
C ALA A 162 -17.44 -6.27 -12.64
N ALA A 163 -18.37 -7.17 -12.32
CA ALA A 163 -19.38 -6.94 -11.29
C ALA A 163 -18.85 -7.19 -9.86
N ILE A 164 -17.92 -8.14 -9.70
CA ILE A 164 -17.33 -8.47 -8.39
C ILE A 164 -16.38 -7.36 -7.92
N LEU A 165 -15.56 -6.80 -8.81
CA LEU A 165 -14.53 -5.82 -8.46
C LEU A 165 -15.06 -4.60 -7.70
N PRO A 166 -16.08 -3.87 -8.18
CA PRO A 166 -16.61 -2.71 -7.48
C PRO A 166 -17.14 -3.06 -6.09
N ALA A 167 -17.80 -4.21 -5.95
CA ALA A 167 -18.34 -4.66 -4.67
C ALA A 167 -17.21 -4.96 -3.66
N TYR A 168 -16.13 -5.59 -4.12
CA TYR A 168 -14.97 -5.87 -3.27
C TYR A 168 -14.25 -4.58 -2.86
N ILE A 169 -13.93 -3.71 -3.81
CA ILE A 169 -13.18 -2.46 -3.58
C ILE A 169 -13.98 -1.48 -2.71
N ALA A 170 -15.29 -1.35 -2.94
CA ALA A 170 -16.15 -0.48 -2.14
C ALA A 170 -16.18 -0.88 -0.65
N GLY A 171 -15.97 -2.16 -0.35
CA GLY A 171 -15.90 -2.65 1.03
C GLY A 171 -14.67 -2.17 1.82
N ALA A 172 -13.70 -1.53 1.17
CA ALA A 172 -12.52 -0.96 1.83
C ALA A 172 -12.76 0.45 2.40
N ALA A 173 -13.73 1.18 1.89
CA ALA A 173 -14.06 2.53 2.34
C ALA A 173 -15.27 2.52 3.29
N PHE A 174 -15.26 3.42 4.27
CA PHE A 174 -16.40 3.63 5.15
C PHE A 174 -17.48 4.48 4.45
N HIS A 175 -17.05 5.52 3.74
CA HIS A 175 -17.94 6.33 2.93
C HIS A 175 -18.06 5.80 1.50
N PRO A 176 -19.21 5.93 0.84
CA PRO A 176 -19.35 5.53 -0.56
C PRO A 176 -18.33 6.21 -1.46
N LEU A 177 -17.54 5.44 -2.20
CA LEU A 177 -16.63 5.96 -3.20
C LEU A 177 -17.42 6.56 -4.38
N SER A 178 -16.95 7.68 -4.93
CA SER A 178 -17.53 8.22 -6.17
C SER A 178 -17.37 7.20 -7.31
N PRO A 179 -18.26 7.21 -8.33
CA PRO A 179 -18.11 6.34 -9.49
C PRO A 179 -16.73 6.48 -10.17
N GLN A 180 -16.19 7.70 -10.21
CA GLN A 180 -14.89 8.00 -10.79
C GLN A 180 -13.75 7.41 -9.96
N THR A 181 -13.81 7.55 -8.63
CA THR A 181 -12.80 6.95 -7.71
C THR A 181 -12.86 5.43 -7.80
N LEU A 182 -14.06 4.86 -7.82
CA LEU A 182 -14.23 3.40 -7.94
C LEU A 182 -13.64 2.90 -9.27
N GLN A 183 -13.86 3.62 -10.37
CA GLN A 183 -13.29 3.30 -11.67
C GLN A 183 -11.75 3.35 -11.65
N LEU A 184 -11.13 4.34 -10.99
CA LEU A 184 -9.67 4.41 -10.85
C LEU A 184 -9.07 3.13 -10.26
N TYR A 185 -9.77 2.54 -9.30
CA TYR A 185 -9.31 1.33 -8.61
C TYR A 185 -9.67 0.03 -9.32
N THR A 186 -10.75 0.03 -10.12
CA THR A 186 -11.18 -1.16 -10.87
C THR A 186 -10.48 -1.32 -12.22
N ASP A 187 -10.25 -0.21 -12.94
CA ASP A 187 -9.71 -0.23 -14.32
C ASP A 187 -8.45 -1.11 -14.50
N PRO A 188 -7.43 -1.07 -13.60
CA PRO A 188 -6.23 -1.88 -13.78
C PRO A 188 -6.47 -3.39 -13.79
N TRP A 189 -7.58 -3.82 -13.17
CA TRP A 189 -7.93 -5.23 -13.00
C TRP A 189 -8.87 -5.76 -14.09
N LEU A 190 -9.32 -4.90 -15.00
CA LEU A 190 -10.19 -5.31 -16.11
C LEU A 190 -9.38 -5.91 -17.28
N GLY A 191 -10.09 -6.63 -18.16
CA GLY A 191 -9.50 -7.35 -19.27
C GLY A 191 -8.78 -8.63 -18.85
N ALA A 192 -8.30 -9.40 -19.83
CA ALA A 192 -7.74 -10.73 -19.58
C ALA A 192 -6.50 -10.71 -18.66
N THR A 193 -5.59 -9.75 -18.88
CA THR A 193 -4.39 -9.60 -18.06
C THR A 193 -4.72 -9.13 -16.66
N GLY A 194 -5.53 -8.08 -16.52
CA GLY A 194 -5.91 -7.53 -15.21
C GLY A 194 -6.72 -8.52 -14.38
N GLN A 195 -7.66 -9.25 -14.98
CA GLN A 195 -8.42 -10.27 -14.28
C GLN A 195 -7.53 -11.40 -13.74
N ALA A 196 -6.62 -11.91 -14.56
CA ALA A 196 -5.69 -12.96 -14.14
C ALA A 196 -4.78 -12.46 -13.00
N ALA A 197 -4.23 -11.24 -13.12
CA ALA A 197 -3.39 -10.63 -12.11
C ALA A 197 -4.13 -10.38 -10.79
N PHE A 198 -5.41 -9.95 -10.86
CA PHE A 198 -6.23 -9.72 -9.67
C PHE A 198 -6.39 -10.99 -8.81
N TYR A 199 -6.76 -12.10 -9.41
CA TYR A 199 -6.91 -13.33 -8.65
C TYR A 199 -5.57 -13.95 -8.27
N ARG A 200 -4.54 -13.79 -9.09
CA ARG A 200 -3.19 -14.25 -8.80
C ARG A 200 -2.60 -13.57 -7.57
N GLN A 201 -2.73 -12.26 -7.43
CA GLN A 201 -2.21 -11.56 -6.25
C GLN A 201 -2.94 -11.98 -4.98
N ILE A 202 -4.27 -12.25 -5.05
CA ILE A 202 -5.03 -12.76 -3.92
C ILE A 202 -4.59 -14.19 -3.56
N ALA A 203 -4.38 -15.04 -4.56
CA ALA A 203 -3.96 -16.42 -4.35
C ALA A 203 -2.59 -16.53 -3.65
N GLN A 204 -1.72 -15.53 -3.81
CA GLN A 204 -0.41 -15.47 -3.17
C GLN A 204 -0.41 -14.79 -1.79
N MET A 205 -1.57 -14.38 -1.29
CA MET A 205 -1.72 -13.86 0.07
C MET A 205 -1.52 -14.99 1.09
N ASP A 206 -0.36 -14.99 1.79
CA ASP A 206 0.00 -16.01 2.75
C ASP A 206 0.46 -15.38 4.07
N GLN A 207 -0.10 -15.83 5.19
CA GLN A 207 0.20 -15.30 6.52
C GLN A 207 1.65 -15.51 6.94
N ARG A 208 2.34 -16.51 6.35
CA ARG A 208 3.76 -16.74 6.60
C ARG A 208 4.61 -15.48 6.43
N TYR A 209 4.22 -14.57 5.55
CA TYR A 209 4.99 -13.35 5.29
C TYR A 209 4.93 -12.33 6.43
N THR A 210 3.89 -12.37 7.26
CA THR A 210 3.82 -11.63 8.52
C THR A 210 4.46 -12.43 9.64
N ASP A 211 4.22 -13.75 9.70
CA ASP A 211 4.76 -14.64 10.74
C ASP A 211 6.31 -14.62 10.77
N GLU A 212 6.95 -14.51 9.59
CA GLU A 212 8.43 -14.41 9.45
C GLU A 212 9.04 -13.18 10.13
N ILE A 213 8.27 -12.11 10.34
CA ILE A 213 8.75 -10.84 10.88
C ILE A 213 8.11 -10.42 12.19
N GLU A 214 6.97 -11.00 12.55
CA GLU A 214 6.16 -10.61 13.71
C GLU A 214 6.95 -10.67 15.03
N SER A 215 7.82 -11.68 15.21
CA SER A 215 8.66 -11.83 16.40
C SER A 215 9.83 -10.83 16.48
N ARG A 216 10.03 -10.04 15.43
CA ARG A 216 11.16 -9.09 15.30
C ARG A 216 10.71 -7.62 15.37
N TYR A 217 9.46 -7.32 15.65
CA TYR A 217 8.97 -5.95 15.73
C TYR A 217 9.62 -5.13 16.84
N ASP A 218 10.14 -5.77 17.88
CA ASP A 218 10.93 -5.14 18.92
C ASP A 218 12.36 -4.74 18.48
N GLU A 219 12.81 -5.18 17.30
CA GLU A 219 14.08 -4.74 16.70
C GLU A 219 13.98 -3.36 16.01
N ILE A 220 12.76 -2.87 15.71
CA ILE A 220 12.54 -1.61 15.02
C ILE A 220 12.97 -0.45 15.90
N ARG A 221 13.90 0.40 15.41
CA ARG A 221 14.50 1.52 16.17
C ARG A 221 14.09 2.89 15.64
N CYS A 222 13.58 2.97 14.42
CA CYS A 222 13.09 4.22 13.88
C CYS A 222 11.78 4.63 14.58
N ARG A 223 11.45 5.91 14.49
CA ARG A 223 10.14 6.41 14.97
C ARG A 223 9.02 5.81 14.16
N VAL A 224 8.09 5.11 14.82
CA VAL A 224 6.91 4.50 14.16
C VAL A 224 5.64 5.21 14.58
N ARG A 225 4.81 5.56 13.57
CA ARG A 225 3.43 6.01 13.75
C ARG A 225 2.50 5.02 13.10
N ILE A 226 1.42 4.72 13.75
CA ILE A 226 0.36 3.85 13.24
C ILE A 226 -0.91 4.70 13.16
N LEU A 227 -1.50 4.79 11.98
CA LEU A 227 -2.83 5.35 11.75
C LEU A 227 -3.77 4.20 11.45
N TRP A 228 -4.98 4.26 11.98
CA TRP A 228 -5.96 3.21 11.77
C TRP A 228 -7.35 3.76 11.60
N GLY A 229 -8.03 3.38 10.52
CA GLY A 229 -9.46 3.66 10.34
C GLY A 229 -10.27 2.93 11.39
N LYS A 230 -11.09 3.68 12.15
CA LYS A 230 -11.91 3.08 13.22
C LYS A 230 -12.90 2.04 12.68
N GLU A 231 -13.39 2.27 11.48
CA GLU A 231 -14.43 1.48 10.83
C GLU A 231 -13.82 0.52 9.76
N ASP A 232 -12.53 0.19 9.88
CA ASP A 232 -11.88 -0.76 8.97
C ASP A 232 -12.53 -2.15 9.06
N ALA A 233 -13.28 -2.50 8.01
CA ALA A 233 -13.97 -3.78 7.89
C ALA A 233 -13.07 -4.91 7.33
N TRP A 234 -11.88 -4.58 6.83
CA TRP A 234 -10.93 -5.54 6.28
C TRP A 234 -9.94 -6.03 7.32
N ILE A 235 -9.38 -5.10 8.10
CA ILE A 235 -8.42 -5.40 9.18
C ILE A 235 -8.89 -4.67 10.45
N PRO A 236 -9.43 -5.40 11.43
CA PRO A 236 -10.01 -4.79 12.62
C PRO A 236 -9.01 -3.95 13.42
N LEU A 237 -9.49 -2.85 14.03
CA LEU A 237 -8.69 -1.91 14.85
C LEU A 237 -7.87 -2.62 15.95
N GLU A 238 -8.34 -3.74 16.48
CA GLU A 238 -7.63 -4.54 17.47
C GLU A 238 -6.25 -4.98 16.97
N ARG A 239 -6.07 -5.16 15.66
CA ARG A 239 -4.76 -5.46 15.06
C ARG A 239 -3.81 -4.27 15.16
N GLY A 240 -4.32 -3.05 14.97
CA GLY A 240 -3.54 -1.83 15.18
C GLY A 240 -3.12 -1.64 16.63
N GLN A 241 -4.02 -1.92 17.56
CA GLN A 241 -3.76 -1.87 19.00
C GLN A 241 -2.70 -2.90 19.42
N GLU A 242 -2.77 -4.10 18.86
CA GLU A 242 -1.78 -5.16 19.11
C GLU A 242 -0.42 -4.81 18.48
N LEU A 243 -0.40 -4.30 17.26
CA LEU A 243 0.82 -3.86 16.58
C LEU A 243 1.54 -2.75 17.36
N ALA A 244 0.78 -1.80 17.90
CA ALA A 244 1.33 -0.72 18.71
C ALA A 244 2.00 -1.21 20.01
N LYS A 245 1.52 -2.33 20.58
CA LYS A 245 2.16 -2.95 21.76
C LYS A 245 3.47 -3.65 21.37
N ARG A 246 3.56 -4.24 20.18
CA ARG A 246 4.72 -4.99 19.72
C ARG A 246 5.86 -4.11 19.21
N ILE A 247 5.53 -2.96 18.60
CA ILE A 247 6.54 -1.98 18.18
C ILE A 247 6.76 -0.97 19.31
N VAL A 248 7.79 -1.19 20.09
CA VAL A 248 8.09 -0.37 21.27
C VAL A 248 8.32 1.09 20.88
N GLY A 249 7.65 2.02 21.56
CA GLY A 249 7.76 3.46 21.29
C GLY A 249 6.93 3.95 20.10
N SER A 250 6.15 3.08 19.46
CA SER A 250 5.20 3.51 18.43
C SER A 250 4.03 4.28 19.04
N THR A 251 3.38 5.10 18.21
CA THR A 251 2.14 5.80 18.57
C THR A 251 1.00 5.30 17.68
N LEU A 252 -0.17 5.07 18.26
CA LEU A 252 -1.39 4.73 17.52
C LEU A 252 -2.35 5.92 17.50
N ARG A 253 -2.77 6.34 16.33
CA ARG A 253 -3.84 7.31 16.12
C ARG A 253 -5.01 6.64 15.41
N VAL A 254 -6.17 6.62 16.04
CA VAL A 254 -7.41 6.12 15.47
C VAL A 254 -8.10 7.27 14.72
N VAL A 255 -8.50 7.02 13.48
CA VAL A 255 -9.21 7.99 12.64
C VAL A 255 -10.69 7.62 12.64
N PRO A 256 -11.57 8.44 13.24
CA PRO A 256 -13.00 8.18 13.24
C PRO A 256 -13.58 8.32 11.83
N ASP A 257 -14.70 7.69 11.56
CA ASP A 257 -15.46 7.75 10.31
C ASP A 257 -14.59 7.41 9.07
N ALA A 258 -13.63 6.50 9.25
CA ALA A 258 -12.74 6.03 8.20
C ALA A 258 -12.61 4.50 8.25
N GLY A 259 -12.69 3.88 7.08
CA GLY A 259 -12.46 2.46 6.86
C GLY A 259 -10.99 2.16 6.56
N HIS A 260 -10.74 1.05 5.86
CA HIS A 260 -9.43 0.62 5.43
C HIS A 260 -8.75 1.62 4.46
N LEU A 261 -9.53 2.32 3.62
CA LEU A 261 -9.05 3.39 2.74
C LEU A 261 -9.11 4.76 3.44
N VAL A 262 -8.37 4.93 4.52
CA VAL A 262 -8.28 6.22 5.24
C VAL A 262 -7.90 7.37 4.28
N GLN A 263 -7.14 7.09 3.22
CA GLN A 263 -6.74 8.06 2.20
C GLN A 263 -7.93 8.61 1.39
N GLU A 264 -9.03 7.87 1.32
CA GLU A 264 -10.27 8.32 0.66
C GLU A 264 -11.27 8.91 1.67
N ASP A 265 -11.42 8.24 2.82
CA ASP A 265 -12.40 8.65 3.83
C ASP A 265 -11.99 9.92 4.58
N ALA A 266 -10.70 10.03 4.93
CA ALA A 266 -10.17 11.13 5.76
C ALA A 266 -8.75 11.55 5.33
N PRO A 267 -8.53 11.99 4.07
CA PRO A 267 -7.20 12.37 3.58
C PRO A 267 -6.55 13.49 4.41
N GLU A 268 -7.35 14.41 4.94
CA GLU A 268 -6.88 15.50 5.81
C GLU A 268 -6.30 14.98 7.13
N ALA A 269 -6.83 13.88 7.67
CA ALA A 269 -6.29 13.26 8.88
C ALA A 269 -4.90 12.65 8.62
N VAL A 270 -4.71 12.05 7.43
CA VAL A 270 -3.41 11.53 6.98
C VAL A 270 -2.42 12.67 6.79
N VAL A 271 -2.80 13.73 6.06
CA VAL A 271 -1.96 14.91 5.84
C VAL A 271 -1.55 15.54 7.17
N ALA A 272 -2.49 15.76 8.08
CA ALA A 272 -2.21 16.34 9.40
C ALA A 272 -1.23 15.48 10.22
N ALA A 273 -1.39 14.15 10.18
CA ALA A 273 -0.48 13.24 10.88
C ALA A 273 0.93 13.25 10.30
N LEU A 274 1.07 13.39 8.98
CA LEU A 274 2.37 13.46 8.32
C LEU A 274 3.06 14.81 8.53
N LEU A 275 2.32 15.93 8.46
CA LEU A 275 2.87 17.27 8.68
C LEU A 275 3.29 17.49 10.14
N SER A 276 2.50 17.05 11.13
CA SER A 276 2.84 17.18 12.55
C SER A 276 4.14 16.47 12.92
N GLY A 277 4.56 15.50 12.14
CA GLY A 277 5.85 14.84 12.30
C GLY A 277 7.04 15.61 11.77
N LEU A 278 6.80 16.58 10.88
CA LEU A 278 7.84 17.45 10.33
C LEU A 278 8.19 18.60 11.28
N ASP A 279 7.19 19.11 12.01
CA ASP A 279 7.38 20.26 12.93
C ASP A 279 8.10 19.86 14.23
N SER A 280 8.22 18.58 14.56
CA SER A 280 8.94 18.08 15.74
C SER A 280 10.44 17.86 15.51
N GLU A 281 10.97 18.27 14.36
CA GLU A 281 12.40 18.12 13.97
C GLU A 281 13.20 19.44 13.99
N ASN A 282 12.59 20.57 14.44
CA ASN A 282 13.25 21.86 14.59
C ASN A 282 13.66 22.13 16.04
#